data_dd142dd9276ccb36c39c8226dd3e2a43
#
_entry.id   dd142dd9276ccb36c39c8226dd3e2a43
#
_cell.length_a   1.000
_cell.length_b   1.000
_cell.length_c   1.000
_cell.angle_alpha   90.00
_cell.angle_beta   90.00
_cell.angle_gamma   90.00
#
_symmetry.space_group_name_H-M   'P 1'
#
loop_
_entity.id
_entity.type
_entity.pdbx_description
1 polymer ?
#
loop_
_entity_poly.entity_id
_entity_poly.type
_entity_poly.pdbx_seq_one_letter_code
_entity_poly.pdbx_strand_id
1 'polypeptide(L)'
;GRKTLESFPQGRPLANRVNIVISHNPDYQVKDAIVVHSVEEAMQECKKHKGEVFVIGGESIYRAMLPYCNIAYVTRTDHVYEADTWFPDLEKDPDWQKTAETDEQTYFDLEYVFAKYERIK
;
A
#
# COMPACT_ATOMS: atom_id res chain seq x y z
N GLY A 1 -6.85 0.23 4.08
CA GLY A 1 -7.62 0.68 5.24
C GLY A 1 -8.80 1.56 4.84
N ARG A 2 -9.71 1.74 5.78
CA ARG A 2 -10.93 2.54 5.56
C ARG A 2 -10.63 3.97 5.10
N LYS A 3 -9.70 4.65 5.76
CA LYS A 3 -9.38 6.05 5.42
C LYS A 3 -8.78 6.18 4.03
N THR A 4 -8.02 5.22 3.58
CA THR A 4 -7.47 5.20 2.23
C THR A 4 -8.60 5.09 1.20
N LEU A 5 -9.56 4.19 1.43
CA LEU A 5 -10.72 4.06 0.55
C LEU A 5 -11.51 5.37 0.48
N GLU A 6 -11.76 6.00 1.62
CA GLU A 6 -12.52 7.25 1.70
C GLU A 6 -11.82 8.41 1.00
N SER A 7 -10.50 8.32 0.78
CA SER A 7 -9.72 9.33 0.05
C SER A 7 -9.86 9.23 -1.47
N PHE A 8 -10.41 8.13 -1.99
CA PHE A 8 -10.59 7.96 -3.43
C PHE A 8 -11.72 8.88 -3.93
N PRO A 9 -11.75 9.18 -5.25
CA PRO A 9 -12.80 10.01 -5.81
C PRO A 9 -14.20 9.52 -5.42
N GLN A 10 -15.00 10.39 -4.81
CA GLN A 10 -16.34 10.09 -4.32
C GLN A 10 -16.37 8.99 -3.23
N GLY A 11 -15.22 8.67 -2.62
CA GLY A 11 -15.13 7.62 -1.60
C GLY A 11 -15.47 6.23 -2.13
N ARG A 12 -15.27 5.97 -3.42
CA ARG A 12 -15.66 4.71 -4.08
C ARG A 12 -14.48 3.79 -4.30
N PRO A 13 -14.69 2.47 -4.25
CA PRO A 13 -13.68 1.49 -4.64
C PRO A 13 -13.19 1.69 -6.07
N LEU A 14 -11.97 1.24 -6.35
CA LEU A 14 -11.38 1.32 -7.67
C LEU A 14 -12.10 0.38 -8.65
N ALA A 15 -12.33 0.88 -9.88
CA ALA A 15 -13.06 0.13 -10.90
C ALA A 15 -12.24 -1.03 -11.46
N ASN A 16 -12.94 -2.05 -11.97
CA ASN A 16 -12.37 -3.18 -12.72
C ASN A 16 -11.39 -4.05 -11.90
N ARG A 17 -11.57 -4.10 -10.59
CA ARG A 17 -10.74 -4.94 -9.71
C ARG A 17 -11.51 -5.28 -8.44
N VAL A 18 -11.04 -6.31 -7.75
CA VAL A 18 -11.57 -6.65 -6.44
C VAL A 18 -10.95 -5.74 -5.39
N ASN A 19 -11.79 -5.06 -4.61
CA ASN A 19 -11.36 -4.19 -3.53
C ASN A 19 -11.62 -4.86 -2.19
N ILE A 20 -10.59 -4.96 -1.36
CA ILE A 20 -10.67 -5.52 -0.01
C ILE A 20 -10.31 -4.42 0.97
N VAL A 21 -11.20 -4.15 1.92
CA VAL A 21 -11.02 -3.10 2.94
C VAL A 21 -10.91 -3.76 4.30
N ILE A 22 -9.89 -3.39 5.05
CA ILE A 22 -9.72 -3.84 6.44
C ILE A 22 -10.24 -2.74 7.36
N SER A 23 -11.23 -3.06 8.17
CA SER A 23 -11.82 -2.15 9.16
C SER A 23 -12.06 -2.87 10.47
N HIS A 24 -11.70 -2.23 11.58
CA HIS A 24 -11.99 -2.78 12.91
C HIS A 24 -13.45 -2.61 13.31
N ASN A 25 -14.22 -1.80 12.60
CA ASN A 25 -15.64 -1.62 12.86
C ASN A 25 -16.42 -2.78 12.24
N PRO A 26 -17.07 -3.65 13.04
CA PRO A 26 -17.81 -4.80 12.51
C PRO A 26 -19.04 -4.41 11.70
N ASP A 27 -19.52 -3.18 11.85
CA ASP A 27 -20.70 -2.69 11.13
C ASP A 27 -20.36 -1.93 9.85
N TYR A 28 -19.07 -1.76 9.56
CA TYR A 28 -18.64 -1.02 8.36
C TYR A 28 -18.97 -1.80 7.09
N GLN A 29 -19.66 -1.17 6.17
CA GLN A 29 -20.02 -1.76 4.89
C GLN A 29 -19.78 -0.74 3.77
N VAL A 30 -19.30 -1.22 2.63
CA VAL A 30 -19.07 -0.41 1.43
C VAL A 30 -19.58 -1.18 0.22
N LYS A 31 -20.32 -0.50 -0.64
CA LYS A 31 -20.76 -1.07 -1.90
C LYS A 31 -19.55 -1.34 -2.80
N ASP A 32 -19.56 -2.48 -3.48
CA ASP A 32 -18.54 -2.90 -4.45
C ASP A 32 -17.15 -3.17 -3.83
N ALA A 33 -17.10 -3.38 -2.52
CA ALA A 33 -15.88 -3.79 -1.84
C ALA A 33 -16.18 -4.92 -0.85
N ILE A 34 -15.18 -5.73 -0.58
CA ILE A 34 -15.24 -6.76 0.45
C ILE A 34 -14.65 -6.17 1.72
N VAL A 35 -15.43 -6.13 2.80
CA VAL A 35 -14.95 -5.64 4.09
C VAL A 35 -14.56 -6.82 4.97
N VAL A 36 -13.33 -6.78 5.47
CA VAL A 36 -12.80 -7.75 6.43
C VAL A 36 -12.34 -7.00 7.67
N HIS A 37 -12.11 -7.73 8.77
CA HIS A 37 -11.86 -7.10 10.06
C HIS A 37 -10.48 -7.41 10.63
N SER A 38 -9.67 -8.15 9.90
CA SER A 38 -8.29 -8.48 10.29
C SER A 38 -7.41 -8.71 9.07
N VAL A 39 -6.10 -8.67 9.29
CA VAL A 39 -5.12 -8.99 8.24
C VAL A 39 -5.26 -10.46 7.82
N GLU A 40 -5.52 -11.35 8.77
CA GLU A 40 -5.70 -12.78 8.50
C GLU A 40 -6.91 -13.01 7.57
N GLU A 41 -8.02 -12.34 7.82
CA GLU A 41 -9.19 -12.40 6.94
C GLU A 41 -8.86 -11.86 5.54
N ALA A 42 -8.11 -10.75 5.47
CA ALA A 42 -7.69 -10.18 4.20
C ALA A 42 -6.82 -11.15 3.40
N MET A 43 -5.88 -11.83 4.05
CA MET A 43 -5.03 -12.83 3.42
C MET A 43 -5.84 -14.01 2.87
N GLN A 44 -6.84 -14.46 3.61
CA GLN A 44 -7.73 -15.53 3.14
C GLN A 44 -8.56 -15.09 1.93
N GLU A 45 -9.07 -13.86 1.95
CA GLU A 45 -9.79 -13.31 0.79
C GLU A 45 -8.90 -13.22 -0.45
N CYS A 46 -7.64 -12.79 -0.29
CA CYS A 46 -6.70 -12.71 -1.42
C CYS A 46 -6.49 -14.07 -2.09
N LYS A 47 -6.52 -15.16 -1.33
CA LYS A 47 -6.34 -16.52 -1.88
C LYS A 47 -7.52 -16.97 -2.74
N LYS A 48 -8.68 -16.37 -2.57
CA LYS A 48 -9.88 -16.70 -3.36
C LYS A 48 -9.88 -16.08 -4.76
N HIS A 49 -9.00 -15.11 -4.98
CA HIS A 49 -8.94 -14.36 -6.23
C HIS A 49 -7.62 -14.60 -6.94
N LYS A 50 -7.68 -14.66 -8.27
CA LYS A 50 -6.48 -14.84 -9.11
C LYS A 50 -5.90 -13.49 -9.47
N GLY A 51 -4.58 -13.45 -9.72
CA GLY A 51 -3.89 -12.27 -10.17
C GLY A 51 -3.04 -11.63 -9.09
N GLU A 52 -2.51 -10.47 -9.42
CA GLU A 52 -1.65 -9.72 -8.51
C GLU A 52 -2.45 -9.04 -7.42
N VAL A 53 -1.87 -8.99 -6.21
CA VAL A 53 -2.47 -8.33 -5.06
C VAL A 53 -1.61 -7.12 -4.71
N PHE A 54 -2.25 -5.95 -4.63
CA PHE A 54 -1.60 -4.70 -4.28
C PHE A 54 -2.09 -4.18 -2.94
N VAL A 55 -1.17 -3.77 -2.09
CA VAL A 55 -1.47 -3.11 -0.81
C VAL A 55 -1.24 -1.62 -1.02
N ILE A 56 -2.26 -0.81 -0.80
CA ILE A 56 -2.21 0.63 -1.11
C ILE A 56 -2.44 1.53 0.11
N GLY A 57 -2.36 0.99 1.30
CA GLY A 57 -2.33 1.77 2.51
C GLY A 57 -3.50 1.60 3.47
N GLY A 58 -3.52 2.35 4.53
CA GLY A 58 -2.48 3.31 4.96
C GLY A 58 -1.33 2.72 5.76
N GLU A 59 -0.71 3.55 6.61
CA GLU A 59 0.50 3.18 7.33
C GLU A 59 0.37 1.87 8.12
N SER A 60 -0.69 1.73 8.91
CA SER A 60 -0.90 0.51 9.72
C SER A 60 -1.06 -0.73 8.84
N ILE A 61 -1.73 -0.59 7.68
CA ILE A 61 -1.92 -1.69 6.75
C ILE A 61 -0.60 -2.05 6.07
N TYR A 62 0.21 -1.06 5.67
CA TYR A 62 1.54 -1.33 5.12
C TYR A 62 2.41 -2.10 6.11
N ARG A 63 2.44 -1.67 7.37
CA ARG A 63 3.24 -2.34 8.41
C ARG A 63 2.76 -3.77 8.66
N ALA A 64 1.46 -3.98 8.70
CA ALA A 64 0.87 -5.29 8.96
C ALA A 64 1.05 -6.25 7.79
N MET A 65 0.99 -5.75 6.55
CA MET A 65 1.04 -6.56 5.33
C MET A 65 2.45 -6.74 4.77
N LEU A 66 3.40 -5.88 5.13
CA LEU A 66 4.76 -5.92 4.59
C LEU A 66 5.43 -7.30 4.72
N PRO A 67 5.28 -8.04 5.83
CA PRO A 67 5.85 -9.39 5.94
C PRO A 67 5.33 -10.38 4.89
N TYR A 68 4.17 -10.11 4.30
CA TYR A 68 3.56 -10.97 3.29
C TYR A 68 3.80 -10.48 1.86
N CYS A 69 4.44 -9.32 1.70
CA CYS A 69 4.72 -8.74 0.40
C CYS A 69 6.10 -9.15 -0.08
N ASN A 70 6.27 -9.25 -1.40
CA ASN A 70 7.57 -9.57 -2.01
C ASN A 70 8.12 -8.44 -2.88
N ILE A 71 7.30 -7.48 -3.25
CA ILE A 71 7.70 -6.33 -4.06
C ILE A 71 7.09 -5.06 -3.44
N ALA A 72 7.89 -3.99 -3.37
CA ALA A 72 7.41 -2.68 -2.97
C ALA A 72 7.83 -1.63 -3.99
N TYR A 73 6.88 -0.82 -4.43
CA TYR A 73 7.13 0.33 -5.28
C TYR A 73 7.05 1.59 -4.43
N VAL A 74 8.13 2.34 -4.35
CA VAL A 74 8.25 3.49 -3.45
C VAL A 74 8.62 4.73 -4.26
N THR A 75 7.90 5.83 -4.02
CA THR A 75 8.30 7.14 -4.50
C THR A 75 9.09 7.82 -3.39
N ARG A 76 10.32 8.20 -3.67
CA ARG A 76 11.20 8.86 -2.71
C ARG A 76 11.38 10.32 -3.10
N THR A 77 11.31 11.20 -2.11
CA THR A 77 11.49 12.64 -2.31
C THR A 77 12.66 13.12 -1.47
N ASP A 78 13.36 14.14 -1.97
CA ASP A 78 14.47 14.76 -1.23
C ASP A 78 13.97 15.79 -0.21
N HIS A 79 12.66 16.00 -0.16
CA HIS A 79 12.05 16.97 0.72
C HIS A 79 11.48 16.29 1.95
N VAL A 80 11.67 16.93 3.09
CA VAL A 80 11.05 16.50 4.34
C VAL A 80 9.71 17.21 4.47
N TYR A 81 8.64 16.44 4.57
CA TYR A 81 7.29 16.94 4.77
C TYR A 81 6.77 16.56 6.14
N GLU A 82 5.87 17.37 6.67
CA GLU A 82 4.94 16.87 7.66
C GLU A 82 3.99 15.92 6.96
N ALA A 83 3.89 14.69 7.43
CA ALA A 83 3.05 13.67 6.83
C ALA A 83 2.19 13.02 7.89
N ASP A 84 0.93 12.74 7.53
CA ASP A 84 0.00 12.02 8.41
C ASP A 84 0.32 10.53 8.46
N THR A 85 0.97 10.01 7.42
CA THR A 85 1.31 8.59 7.30
C THR A 85 2.73 8.43 6.81
N TRP A 86 3.38 7.35 7.26
CA TRP A 86 4.76 7.03 6.93
C TRP A 86 4.85 5.64 6.35
N PHE A 87 5.75 5.45 5.39
CA PHE A 87 6.11 4.14 4.88
C PHE A 87 7.42 3.67 5.53
N PRO A 88 7.56 2.38 5.87
CA PRO A 88 8.81 1.86 6.42
C PRO A 88 10.01 2.11 5.50
N ASP A 89 11.17 2.40 6.07
CA ASP A 89 12.39 2.64 5.31
C ASP A 89 13.02 1.30 4.91
N LEU A 90 12.78 0.88 3.68
CA LEU A 90 13.25 -0.40 3.16
C LEU A 90 14.74 -0.41 2.85
N GLU A 91 15.41 0.74 2.75
CA GLU A 91 16.86 0.79 2.57
C GLU A 91 17.60 0.33 3.82
N LYS A 92 17.00 0.50 4.98
CA LYS A 92 17.57 0.08 6.26
C LYS A 92 17.15 -1.33 6.66
N ASP A 93 16.25 -1.96 5.89
CA ASP A 93 15.75 -3.30 6.20
C ASP A 93 16.59 -4.34 5.47
N PRO A 94 17.28 -5.24 6.23
CA PRO A 94 18.16 -6.25 5.61
C PRO A 94 17.41 -7.31 4.79
N ASP A 95 16.11 -7.42 4.95
CA ASP A 95 15.29 -8.37 4.20
C ASP A 95 14.85 -7.85 2.82
N TRP A 96 15.19 -6.61 2.50
CA TRP A 96 14.81 -5.95 1.25
C TRP A 96 16.04 -5.39 0.53
N GLN A 97 16.01 -5.40 -0.80
CA GLN A 97 17.02 -4.73 -1.61
C GLN A 97 16.36 -3.91 -2.72
N LYS A 98 16.96 -2.78 -3.02
CA LYS A 98 16.53 -1.96 -4.16
C LYS A 98 17.03 -2.62 -5.45
N THR A 99 16.11 -2.96 -6.35
CA THR A 99 16.43 -3.67 -7.59
C THR A 99 16.27 -2.79 -8.83
N ALA A 100 15.58 -1.68 -8.71
CA ALA A 100 15.45 -0.70 -9.80
C ALA A 100 15.18 0.67 -9.22
N GLU A 101 15.59 1.69 -9.96
CA GLU A 101 15.34 3.08 -9.62
C GLU A 101 15.32 3.89 -10.89
N THR A 102 14.37 4.83 -11.01
CA THR A 102 14.34 5.76 -12.14
C THR A 102 15.34 6.88 -11.92
N ASP A 103 15.67 7.60 -13.00
CA ASP A 103 16.38 8.87 -12.89
C ASP A 103 15.54 9.87 -12.11
N GLU A 104 16.22 10.85 -11.53
CA GLU A 104 15.56 11.89 -10.75
C GLU A 104 14.54 12.64 -11.60
N GLN A 105 13.34 12.83 -11.06
CA GLN A 105 12.25 13.57 -11.70
C GLN A 105 12.03 14.86 -10.95
N THR A 106 11.51 15.88 -11.62
CA THR A 106 11.20 17.15 -10.99
C THR A 106 9.77 17.57 -11.28
N TYR A 107 9.06 18.00 -10.24
CA TYR A 107 7.70 18.52 -10.34
C TYR A 107 7.57 19.69 -9.36
N PHE A 108 7.39 20.92 -9.86
CA PHE A 108 7.32 22.13 -9.03
C PHE A 108 8.47 22.21 -8.01
N ASP A 109 9.70 22.22 -8.39
CA ASP A 109 10.86 22.26 -7.49
C ASP A 109 11.00 21.07 -6.55
N LEU A 110 10.12 20.08 -6.68
CA LEU A 110 10.20 18.83 -5.92
C LEU A 110 10.96 17.78 -6.74
N GLU A 111 12.06 17.29 -6.19
CA GLU A 111 12.83 16.22 -6.79
C GLU A 111 12.39 14.88 -6.20
N TYR A 112 12.15 13.89 -7.05
CA TYR A 112 11.75 12.57 -6.61
C TYR A 112 12.26 11.48 -7.54
N VAL A 113 12.31 10.27 -7.01
CA VAL A 113 12.66 9.07 -7.78
C VAL A 113 11.63 7.98 -7.48
N PHE A 114 11.41 7.10 -8.46
CA PHE A 114 10.63 5.89 -8.26
C PHE A 114 11.59 4.74 -8.03
N ALA A 115 11.40 4.00 -6.95
CA ALA A 115 12.25 2.88 -6.60
C ALA A 115 11.43 1.60 -6.47
N LYS A 116 12.03 0.49 -6.89
CA LYS A 116 11.47 -0.86 -6.70
C LYS A 116 12.36 -1.61 -5.73
N TYR A 117 11.74 -2.17 -4.70
CA TYR A 117 12.41 -3.02 -3.72
C TYR A 117 11.85 -4.43 -3.82
N GLU A 118 12.72 -5.40 -3.72
CA GLU A 118 12.32 -6.80 -3.71
C GLU A 118 12.81 -7.47 -2.44
N ARG A 119 12.00 -8.38 -1.91
CA ARG A 119 12.34 -9.13 -0.70
C ARG A 119 13.45 -10.14 -0.99
N ILE A 120 14.45 -10.15 -0.12
CA ILE A 120 15.56 -11.11 -0.19
C ILE A 120 15.21 -12.39 0.58
N LYS A 121 14.46 -12.23 1.68
CA LYS A 121 14.09 -13.36 2.55
C LYS A 121 12.59 -13.50 2.70
#